data_8b70e33ff70fcc9a8232fcea33ccd78a
#
_entry.id   8b70e33ff70fcc9a8232fcea33ccd78a
#
_cell.length_a   1.000
_cell.length_b   1.000
_cell.length_c   1.000
_cell.angle_alpha   90.00
_cell.angle_beta   90.00
_cell.angle_gamma   90.00
#
_symmetry.space_group_name_H-M   'P 1'
#
loop_
_entity.id
_entity.type
_entity.pdbx_description
1 polymer ?
#
loop_
_entity_poly.entity_id
_entity_poly.type
_entity_poly.pdbx_seq_one_letter_code
_entity_poly.pdbx_strand_id
1 'polypeptide(L)'
;PKLDAWFRIGAGSQSTRDARWFLGEPIWVTAEKQGLASATFFLPGSDAPIQGIMPSYHHYYDGRIPYEHRIDTALHWLTLEQGPDLITLYFFFFLLSAVGK
;
A
#
# COMPACT_ATOMS: atom_id res chain seq x y z
N PRO A 1 12.58 9.51 -16.14
CA PRO A 1 13.05 10.86 -15.85
C PRO A 1 13.67 10.95 -14.47
N LYS A 2 14.68 11.75 -14.38
CA LYS A 2 15.39 11.96 -13.13
C LYS A 2 14.70 13.07 -12.35
N LEU A 3 14.42 12.81 -11.08
CA LEU A 3 13.88 13.82 -10.20
C LEU A 3 15.00 14.55 -9.48
N ASP A 4 14.89 15.87 -9.43
CA ASP A 4 15.86 16.72 -8.76
C ASP A 4 15.44 16.90 -7.29
N ALA A 5 15.29 15.77 -6.59
CA ALA A 5 14.80 15.75 -5.22
C ALA A 5 15.22 14.46 -4.54
N TRP A 6 15.03 14.39 -3.22
CA TRP A 6 15.35 13.22 -2.42
C TRP A 6 14.08 12.47 -2.04
N PHE A 7 14.10 11.13 -2.23
CA PHE A 7 13.03 10.28 -1.75
C PHE A 7 13.24 10.02 -0.26
N ARG A 8 12.21 10.32 0.55
CA ARG A 8 12.27 10.16 1.99
C ARG A 8 11.22 9.17 2.44
N ILE A 9 11.61 8.30 3.37
CA ILE A 9 10.74 7.27 3.94
C ILE A 9 10.45 7.65 5.39
N GLY A 10 9.24 7.35 5.83
CA GLY A 10 8.83 7.57 7.20
C GLY A 10 7.42 8.14 7.28
N ALA A 11 6.86 8.07 8.49
CA ALA A 11 5.53 8.60 8.74
C ALA A 11 5.50 10.10 8.44
N GLY A 12 4.51 10.53 7.68
CA GLY A 12 4.36 11.93 7.31
C GLY A 12 5.17 12.37 6.12
N SER A 13 6.01 11.50 5.56
CA SER A 13 6.79 11.85 4.36
C SER A 13 5.86 12.00 3.16
N GLN A 14 6.08 13.03 2.37
CA GLN A 14 5.33 13.24 1.14
C GLN A 14 5.89 12.46 -0.04
N SER A 15 7.13 11.96 0.06
CA SER A 15 7.76 11.21 -1.03
C SER A 15 6.97 9.96 -1.39
N THR A 16 6.47 9.23 -0.38
CA THR A 16 5.72 7.99 -0.60
C THR A 16 4.35 8.24 -1.24
N ARG A 17 3.91 9.49 -1.28
CA ARG A 17 2.63 9.90 -1.87
C ARG A 17 2.82 10.59 -3.22
N ASP A 18 4.05 10.67 -3.70
CA ASP A 18 4.39 11.36 -4.95
C ASP A 18 4.62 10.34 -6.04
N ALA A 19 3.70 10.29 -7.01
CA ALA A 19 3.72 9.31 -8.09
C ALA A 19 4.96 9.42 -8.98
N ARG A 20 5.64 10.56 -8.98
CA ARG A 20 6.83 10.76 -9.83
C ARG A 20 7.98 9.82 -9.49
N TRP A 21 7.96 9.22 -8.27
CA TRP A 21 8.97 8.27 -7.84
C TRP A 21 8.70 6.84 -8.32
N PHE A 22 7.52 6.57 -8.87
CA PHE A 22 7.09 5.22 -9.22
C PHE A 22 6.79 5.14 -10.72
N LEU A 23 7.68 4.48 -11.47
CA LEU A 23 7.63 4.49 -12.94
C LEU A 23 6.90 3.28 -13.53
N GLY A 24 6.85 2.17 -12.81
CA GLY A 24 6.16 0.97 -13.30
C GLY A 24 4.68 0.99 -13.00
N GLU A 25 3.93 0.03 -13.54
CA GLU A 25 2.52 -0.12 -13.24
C GLU A 25 2.34 -1.24 -12.21
N PRO A 26 1.96 -0.90 -10.97
CA PRO A 26 1.73 -1.92 -9.96
C PRO A 26 0.42 -2.66 -10.20
N ILE A 27 0.29 -3.84 -9.55
CA ILE A 27 -0.84 -4.73 -9.78
C ILE A 27 -2.19 -4.08 -9.44
N TRP A 28 -2.26 -3.25 -8.40
CA TRP A 28 -3.51 -2.59 -8.05
C TRP A 28 -3.96 -1.60 -9.11
N VAL A 29 -3.01 -0.94 -9.77
CA VAL A 29 -3.34 -0.03 -10.86
C VAL A 29 -3.87 -0.82 -12.05
N THR A 30 -3.24 -1.94 -12.37
CA THR A 30 -3.71 -2.82 -13.44
C THR A 30 -5.13 -3.31 -13.17
N ALA A 31 -5.40 -3.71 -11.92
CA ALA A 31 -6.75 -4.16 -11.53
C ALA A 31 -7.76 -3.04 -11.70
N GLU A 32 -7.47 -1.85 -11.20
CA GLU A 32 -8.40 -0.73 -11.31
C GLU A 32 -8.68 -0.34 -12.77
N LYS A 33 -7.65 -0.40 -13.62
CA LYS A 33 -7.83 -0.13 -15.05
C LYS A 33 -8.77 -1.12 -15.73
N GLN A 34 -8.87 -2.32 -15.19
CA GLN A 34 -9.74 -3.36 -15.73
C GLN A 34 -11.12 -3.36 -15.09
N GLY A 35 -11.45 -2.36 -14.31
CA GLY A 35 -12.74 -2.25 -13.67
C GLY A 35 -12.90 -3.08 -12.41
N LEU A 36 -11.79 -3.61 -11.89
CA LEU A 36 -11.79 -4.36 -10.63
C LEU A 36 -11.47 -3.41 -9.49
N ALA A 37 -12.05 -3.67 -8.33
CA ALA A 37 -11.74 -2.88 -7.13
C ALA A 37 -10.56 -3.50 -6.41
N SER A 38 -9.55 -2.70 -6.12
CA SER A 38 -8.37 -3.15 -5.37
C SER A 38 -8.36 -2.56 -3.96
N ALA A 39 -7.76 -3.29 -3.04
CA ALA A 39 -7.57 -2.85 -1.67
C ALA A 39 -6.12 -3.09 -1.27
N THR A 40 -5.50 -2.08 -0.70
CA THR A 40 -4.12 -2.20 -0.23
C THR A 40 -4.03 -1.78 1.23
N PHE A 41 -3.34 -2.56 2.03
CA PHE A 41 -3.03 -2.19 3.38
C PHE A 41 -1.51 -2.12 3.48
N PHE A 42 -0.98 -0.94 3.17
CA PHE A 42 0.40 -0.51 3.27
C PHE A 42 1.36 -1.07 2.24
N LEU A 43 0.90 -1.60 1.13
CA LEU A 43 1.84 -2.07 0.11
C LEU A 43 2.69 -0.91 -0.40
N PRO A 44 4.03 -1.08 -0.52
CA PRO A 44 4.90 0.00 -1.00
C PRO A 44 4.43 0.56 -2.34
N GLY A 45 4.38 1.88 -2.43
CA GLY A 45 3.91 2.59 -3.61
C GLY A 45 2.41 2.84 -3.64
N SER A 46 1.61 2.18 -2.78
CA SER A 46 0.16 2.33 -2.81
C SER A 46 -0.34 3.66 -2.25
N ASP A 47 0.54 4.43 -1.62
CA ASP A 47 0.19 5.76 -1.11
C ASP A 47 0.25 6.84 -2.19
N ALA A 48 0.71 6.51 -3.38
CA ALA A 48 0.88 7.46 -4.48
C ALA A 48 -0.14 7.22 -5.59
N PRO A 49 -0.68 8.28 -6.21
CA PRO A 49 -1.62 8.13 -7.32
C PRO A 49 -0.88 7.80 -8.61
N ILE A 50 -0.34 6.59 -8.71
CA ILE A 50 0.42 6.15 -9.87
C ILE A 50 -0.51 6.10 -11.08
N GLN A 51 -0.16 6.80 -12.15
CA GLN A 51 -1.00 7.01 -13.33
C GLN A 51 -2.35 7.64 -12.97
N GLY A 52 -2.38 8.42 -11.87
CA GLY A 52 -3.59 9.06 -11.40
C GLY A 52 -4.58 8.12 -10.73
N ILE A 53 -4.16 6.88 -10.42
CA ILE A 53 -5.06 5.85 -9.91
C ILE A 53 -4.65 5.44 -8.51
N MET A 54 -5.61 5.47 -7.58
CA MET A 54 -5.45 4.95 -6.23
C MET A 54 -6.22 3.64 -6.08
N PRO A 55 -5.81 2.78 -5.14
CA PRO A 55 -6.67 1.63 -4.80
C PRO A 55 -8.04 2.10 -4.33
N SER A 56 -9.07 1.32 -4.60
CA SER A 56 -10.43 1.66 -4.17
C SER A 56 -10.58 1.67 -2.67
N TYR A 57 -9.86 0.79 -1.97
CA TYR A 57 -9.81 0.72 -0.51
C TYR A 57 -8.35 0.86 -0.09
N HIS A 58 -8.06 1.83 0.75
CA HIS A 58 -6.68 2.20 0.99
C HIS A 58 -6.51 2.88 2.35
N HIS A 59 -5.37 2.62 2.98
CA HIS A 59 -4.91 3.38 4.14
C HIS A 59 -3.49 3.86 3.87
N TYR A 60 -3.21 5.12 4.21
CA TYR A 60 -1.85 5.61 4.17
C TYR A 60 -0.98 4.87 5.19
N TYR A 61 0.26 4.66 4.85
CA TYR A 61 1.15 3.89 5.69
C TYR A 61 1.24 4.47 7.11
N ASP A 62 1.06 3.60 8.09
CA ASP A 62 1.28 3.89 9.49
C ASP A 62 1.79 2.62 10.15
N GLY A 63 3.11 2.60 10.43
CA GLY A 63 3.76 1.42 11.00
C GLY A 63 3.30 1.09 12.41
N ARG A 64 2.56 1.99 13.08
CA ARG A 64 2.03 1.75 14.43
C ARG A 64 0.81 0.83 14.43
N ILE A 65 0.19 0.60 13.27
CA ILE A 65 -0.99 -0.26 13.19
C ILE A 65 -0.57 -1.72 13.39
N PRO A 66 -1.10 -2.43 14.39
CA PRO A 66 -0.75 -3.83 14.63
C PRO A 66 -1.11 -4.72 13.44
N TYR A 67 -0.35 -5.81 13.27
CA TYR A 67 -0.60 -6.75 12.18
C TYR A 67 -2.00 -7.37 12.26
N GLU A 68 -2.47 -7.68 13.48
CA GLU A 68 -3.81 -8.22 13.66
C GLU A 68 -4.87 -7.28 13.13
N HIS A 69 -4.69 -5.99 13.35
CA HIS A 69 -5.63 -4.99 12.87
C HIS A 69 -5.66 -4.95 11.34
N ARG A 70 -4.49 -5.10 10.70
CA ARG A 70 -4.41 -5.15 9.23
C ARG A 70 -5.18 -6.34 8.69
N ILE A 71 -5.02 -7.50 9.32
CA ILE A 71 -5.72 -8.72 8.93
C ILE A 71 -7.22 -8.56 9.14
N ASP A 72 -7.63 -8.02 10.29
CA ASP A 72 -9.05 -7.79 10.59
C ASP A 72 -9.69 -6.86 9.57
N THR A 73 -8.98 -5.81 9.16
CA THR A 73 -9.47 -4.88 8.15
C THR A 73 -9.67 -5.59 6.81
N ALA A 74 -8.70 -6.42 6.40
CA ALA A 74 -8.82 -7.17 5.15
C ALA A 74 -10.01 -8.13 5.20
N LEU A 75 -10.20 -8.82 6.32
CA LEU A 75 -11.33 -9.72 6.49
C LEU A 75 -12.65 -8.95 6.44
N HIS A 76 -12.69 -7.76 7.04
CA HIS A 76 -13.87 -6.91 6.97
C HIS A 76 -14.17 -6.52 5.52
N TRP A 77 -13.17 -6.14 4.75
CA TRP A 77 -13.35 -5.80 3.35
C TRP A 77 -13.96 -6.96 2.56
N LEU A 78 -13.56 -8.20 2.88
CA LEU A 78 -14.10 -9.39 2.21
C LEU A 78 -15.57 -9.62 2.51
N THR A 79 -16.09 -9.06 3.61
CA THR A 79 -17.51 -9.23 3.97
C THR A 79 -18.40 -8.18 3.31
N LEU A 80 -17.83 -7.17 2.68
CA LEU A 80 -18.61 -6.11 2.05
C LEU A 80 -19.27 -6.65 0.79
N GLU A 81 -20.53 -6.29 0.58
CA GLU A 81 -21.26 -6.73 -0.60
C GLU A 81 -20.60 -6.26 -1.90
N GLN A 82 -20.06 -5.04 -1.88
CA GLN A 82 -19.32 -4.48 -3.01
C GLN A 82 -17.85 -4.30 -2.66
N GLY A 83 -17.30 -5.29 -1.99
CA GLY A 83 -15.92 -5.24 -1.53
C GLY A 83 -14.91 -5.41 -2.65
N PRO A 84 -13.62 -5.39 -2.31
CA PRO A 84 -12.56 -5.47 -3.30
C PRO A 84 -12.46 -6.85 -3.95
N ASP A 85 -12.00 -6.84 -5.19
CA ASP A 85 -11.69 -8.06 -5.96
C ASP A 85 -10.27 -8.52 -5.72
N LEU A 86 -9.36 -7.60 -5.37
CA LEU A 86 -7.96 -7.87 -5.09
C LEU A 86 -7.59 -7.19 -3.79
N ILE A 87 -7.00 -7.94 -2.86
CA ILE A 87 -6.50 -7.39 -1.59
C ILE A 87 -5.03 -7.73 -1.47
N THR A 88 -4.23 -6.73 -1.11
CA THR A 88 -2.83 -6.93 -0.75
C THR A 88 -2.60 -6.48 0.68
N LEU A 89 -1.78 -7.22 1.41
CA LEU A 89 -1.38 -6.91 2.77
C LEU A 89 0.13 -6.81 2.82
N TYR A 90 0.63 -5.88 3.63
CA TYR A 90 2.06 -5.70 3.81
C TYR A 90 2.44 -5.88 5.27
N PHE A 91 3.46 -6.72 5.50
CA PHE A 91 4.04 -6.96 6.81
C PHE A 91 5.56 -6.82 6.72
N PHE A 92 6.14 -6.28 7.77
CA PHE A 92 7.59 -6.14 7.86
C PHE A 92 8.08 -6.83 9.11
N PHE A 93 9.00 -7.80 8.94
CA PHE A 93 9.62 -8.51 10.04
C PHE A 93 11.11 -8.24 10.11
N PHE A 94 11.61 -8.04 11.32
CA PHE A 94 13.03 -8.10 11.57
C PHE A 94 13.37 -9.46 12.15
N LEU A 95 14.41 -10.08 11.61
CA LEU A 95 14.92 -11.33 12.14
C LEU A 95 15.86 -11.09 13.34
N LEU A 96 16.03 -9.86 13.74
CA LEU A 96 16.88 -9.49 14.88
C LEU A 96 16.49 -10.20 16.16
N SER A 97 15.20 -10.46 16.36
CA SER A 97 14.75 -11.16 17.54
C SER A 97 15.31 -12.58 17.61
N ALA A 98 15.53 -13.21 16.46
CA ALA A 98 16.15 -14.54 16.40
C ALA A 98 17.65 -14.48 16.69
N VAL A 99 18.29 -13.38 16.34
CA VAL A 99 19.73 -13.19 16.56
C VAL A 99 20.03 -12.75 17.97
N GLY A 100 19.14 -11.96 18.56
CA GLY A 100 19.34 -11.41 19.89
C GLY A 100 19.15 -12.38 21.04
N LYS A 101 18.86 -13.59 20.74
CA LYS A 101 18.61 -14.62 21.78
C LYS A 101 19.86 -15.28 22.25
#